data_38b07b8012c7f42beccd34d43da8a5ba
#
_entry.id   38b07b8012c7f42beccd34d43da8a5ba
#
_cell.length_a   1.000
_cell.length_b   1.000
_cell.length_c   1.000
_cell.angle_alpha   90.00
_cell.angle_beta   90.00
_cell.angle_gamma   90.00
#
_symmetry.space_group_name_H-M   'P 1'
#
loop_
_entity.id
_entity.type
_entity.pdbx_description
1 polymer ?
#
loop_
_entity_poly.entity_id
_entity_poly.type
_entity_poly.pdbx_seq_one_letter_code
_entity_poly.pdbx_strand_id
1 'polypeptide(L)'
;MSVPVNRLAPYKFGWLPDVPDRRDIPFAAVFRVPARAPAKIDLRGGCSAVEQQGNLGSCTAQALVGALEFLELRSLPPPSDKSKIANPKSKISRFRDLSRLFVYYNERAAMGTVNEDSGAMLRTGIKVLKNIGVCRETIWPYKINRFTEKPPDNCFSEAESHQVTAYQRLHTLAEMKACLAMGLPFVFGFAVYEHVMSEQVRKSGIIRLPRRNESMIGGHAVMAAGYDDVKGILIFKNSWGTEWGKSGYGFLPYDYPESRELSDDFWCIQATESSLYAQWKIRRDTTIS
;
A
#
# COMPACT_ATOMS: atom_id res chain seq x y z
N MET A 1 14.38 -9.23 34.73
CA MET A 1 12.92 -9.09 34.93
C MET A 1 12.29 -9.01 33.54
N SER A 2 11.67 -10.08 33.10
CA SER A 2 10.98 -10.15 31.82
C SER A 2 9.71 -9.33 31.90
N VAL A 3 9.59 -8.29 31.09
CA VAL A 3 8.34 -7.55 30.90
C VAL A 3 7.31 -8.52 30.30
N PRO A 4 6.12 -8.67 30.86
CA PRO A 4 5.13 -9.58 30.30
C PRO A 4 4.70 -9.09 28.92
N VAL A 5 4.82 -9.99 27.94
CA VAL A 5 4.53 -9.84 26.52
C VAL A 5 3.06 -9.45 26.23
N ASN A 6 2.23 -9.29 27.23
CA ASN A 6 0.77 -9.22 27.10
C ASN A 6 0.14 -7.79 27.17
N ARG A 7 0.92 -6.73 26.93
CA ARG A 7 0.40 -5.38 26.65
C ARG A 7 0.77 -4.92 25.23
N LEU A 8 0.78 -5.86 24.32
CA LEU A 8 1.31 -5.69 22.98
C LEU A 8 0.22 -5.22 22.04
N ALA A 9 0.58 -4.19 21.35
CA ALA A 9 0.06 -3.62 20.12
C ALA A 9 -1.47 -3.57 20.01
N PRO A 10 -2.06 -2.38 19.93
CA PRO A 10 -3.45 -2.21 19.54
C PRO A 10 -3.69 -2.62 18.07
N TYR A 11 -2.66 -3.15 17.39
CA TYR A 11 -2.66 -3.51 15.98
C TYR A 11 -2.27 -4.97 15.79
N LYS A 12 -2.95 -5.66 14.88
CA LYS A 12 -2.61 -7.02 14.47
C LYS A 12 -1.78 -6.98 13.19
N PHE A 13 -0.74 -7.80 13.14
CA PHE A 13 0.12 -7.96 11.96
C PHE A 13 -0.45 -9.06 11.08
N GLY A 14 -0.51 -8.85 9.76
CA GLY A 14 -1.19 -9.76 8.87
C GLY A 14 -0.47 -9.96 7.53
N TRP A 15 0.73 -9.41 7.33
CA TRP A 15 1.50 -9.72 6.14
C TRP A 15 2.17 -11.08 6.26
N LEU A 16 1.88 -11.94 5.28
CA LEU A 16 2.55 -13.21 5.04
C LEU A 16 3.42 -13.04 3.80
N PRO A 17 4.70 -13.43 3.83
CA PRO A 17 5.58 -13.37 2.66
C PRO A 17 5.03 -14.17 1.48
N ASP A 18 5.14 -13.61 0.27
CA ASP A 18 4.76 -14.29 -0.96
C ASP A 18 5.65 -15.52 -1.23
N VAL A 19 5.04 -16.62 -1.62
CA VAL A 19 5.81 -17.75 -2.15
C VAL A 19 6.47 -17.34 -3.46
N PRO A 20 7.78 -17.56 -3.68
CA PRO A 20 8.46 -17.22 -4.91
C PRO A 20 7.76 -17.79 -6.15
N ASP A 21 7.53 -16.96 -7.17
CA ASP A 21 6.86 -17.35 -8.41
C ASP A 21 7.63 -16.76 -9.60
N ARG A 22 8.14 -17.64 -10.49
CA ARG A 22 8.88 -17.23 -11.69
C ARG A 22 8.03 -16.52 -12.75
N ARG A 23 6.71 -16.50 -12.58
CA ARG A 23 5.77 -15.78 -13.45
C ARG A 23 5.60 -14.33 -13.05
N ASP A 24 6.15 -13.91 -11.93
CA ASP A 24 6.13 -12.50 -11.51
C ASP A 24 6.88 -11.67 -12.54
N ILE A 25 6.20 -10.65 -13.07
CA ILE A 25 6.78 -9.76 -14.08
C ILE A 25 7.65 -8.73 -13.35
N PRO A 26 8.98 -8.68 -13.62
CA PRO A 26 9.84 -7.67 -13.01
C PRO A 26 9.47 -6.25 -13.50
N PHE A 27 9.56 -5.25 -12.63
CA PHE A 27 9.33 -3.84 -12.98
C PHE A 27 10.24 -3.39 -14.13
N ALA A 28 11.53 -3.73 -14.09
CA ALA A 28 12.50 -3.37 -15.12
C ALA A 28 12.24 -4.03 -16.48
N ALA A 29 11.41 -5.08 -16.56
CA ALA A 29 10.99 -5.67 -17.84
C ALA A 29 9.95 -4.82 -18.58
N VAL A 30 9.23 -3.93 -17.84
CA VAL A 30 8.14 -3.11 -18.39
C VAL A 30 8.54 -1.63 -18.41
N PHE A 31 9.27 -1.18 -17.40
CA PHE A 31 9.62 0.23 -17.21
C PHE A 31 11.13 0.44 -17.28
N ARG A 32 11.52 1.54 -17.89
CA ARG A 32 12.93 1.96 -17.87
C ARG A 32 13.26 2.53 -16.48
N VAL A 33 14.26 1.97 -15.83
CA VAL A 33 14.85 2.52 -14.62
C VAL A 33 15.88 3.59 -15.02
N PRO A 34 15.66 4.88 -14.70
CA PRO A 34 16.60 5.94 -15.07
C PRO A 34 17.90 5.83 -14.23
N ALA A 35 19.03 6.17 -14.83
CA ALA A 35 20.32 6.20 -14.13
C ALA A 35 20.35 7.21 -12.97
N ARG A 36 19.52 8.24 -13.04
CA ARG A 36 19.33 9.23 -11.96
C ARG A 36 17.84 9.48 -11.77
N ALA A 37 17.36 9.23 -10.56
CA ALA A 37 16.06 9.66 -10.10
C ALA A 37 16.19 11.01 -9.35
N PRO A 38 15.10 11.79 -9.20
CA PRO A 38 15.08 12.95 -8.31
C PRO A 38 15.56 12.58 -6.90
N ALA A 39 16.27 13.46 -6.22
CA ALA A 39 16.77 13.19 -4.86
C ALA A 39 15.64 13.05 -3.82
N LYS A 40 14.44 13.46 -4.16
CA LYS A 40 13.27 13.38 -3.28
C LYS A 40 11.99 13.30 -4.07
N ILE A 41 11.10 12.41 -3.63
CA ILE A 41 9.71 12.32 -4.10
C ILE A 41 8.80 12.25 -2.87
N ASP A 42 7.68 12.98 -2.92
CA ASP A 42 6.65 12.98 -1.88
C ASP A 42 5.27 12.95 -2.53
N LEU A 43 4.62 11.79 -2.48
CA LEU A 43 3.30 11.55 -3.06
C LEU A 43 2.17 11.69 -2.03
N ARG A 44 2.46 12.01 -0.77
CA ARG A 44 1.46 12.06 0.32
C ARG A 44 0.29 12.98 0.03
N GLY A 45 0.52 14.08 -0.67
CA GLY A 45 -0.52 15.03 -1.06
C GLY A 45 -1.56 14.47 -2.06
N GLY A 46 -1.29 13.31 -2.67
CA GLY A 46 -2.20 12.60 -3.56
C GLY A 46 -2.87 11.38 -2.93
N CYS A 47 -2.50 11.02 -1.69
CA CYS A 47 -3.06 9.87 -1.00
C CYS A 47 -4.48 10.15 -0.45
N SER A 48 -5.29 9.10 -0.37
CA SER A 48 -6.53 9.07 0.42
C SER A 48 -6.23 9.23 1.92
N ALA A 49 -7.26 9.40 2.74
CA ALA A 49 -7.13 9.46 4.20
C ALA A 49 -6.36 8.25 4.74
N VAL A 50 -5.70 8.43 5.88
CA VAL A 50 -5.05 7.32 6.58
C VAL A 50 -6.11 6.55 7.35
N GLU A 51 -6.14 5.24 7.16
CA GLU A 51 -7.10 4.36 7.76
C GLU A 51 -6.65 3.80 9.12
N GLN A 52 -7.60 3.20 9.83
CA GLN A 52 -7.37 2.50 11.08
C GLN A 52 -7.83 1.03 10.94
N GLN A 53 -6.87 0.11 10.76
CA GLN A 53 -7.21 -1.32 10.66
C GLN A 53 -7.64 -1.94 12.00
N GLY A 54 -7.27 -1.33 13.13
CA GLY A 54 -7.57 -1.86 14.45
C GLY A 54 -6.93 -3.23 14.70
N ASN A 55 -7.65 -4.08 15.43
CA ASN A 55 -7.18 -5.42 15.79
C ASN A 55 -7.61 -6.49 14.74
N LEU A 56 -7.38 -6.21 13.46
CA LEU A 56 -7.60 -7.14 12.36
C LEU A 56 -6.35 -7.20 11.47
N GLY A 57 -5.91 -8.40 11.10
CA GLY A 57 -4.72 -8.66 10.29
C GLY A 57 -4.84 -8.26 8.80
N SER A 58 -5.55 -7.18 8.50
CA SER A 58 -5.94 -6.74 7.14
C SER A 58 -4.95 -5.77 6.48
N CYS A 59 -3.72 -5.68 6.97
CA CYS A 59 -2.74 -4.68 6.49
C CYS A 59 -2.46 -4.79 4.98
N THR A 60 -2.51 -5.98 4.39
CA THR A 60 -2.37 -6.20 2.93
C THR A 60 -3.48 -5.50 2.16
N ALA A 61 -4.73 -5.71 2.55
CA ALA A 61 -5.89 -5.03 1.96
C ALA A 61 -5.82 -3.51 2.16
N GLN A 62 -5.38 -3.03 3.34
CA GLN A 62 -5.21 -1.60 3.62
C GLN A 62 -4.19 -0.95 2.68
N ALA A 63 -3.03 -1.59 2.49
CA ALA A 63 -1.98 -1.08 1.62
C ALA A 63 -2.41 -1.08 0.13
N LEU A 64 -3.00 -2.19 -0.33
CA LEU A 64 -3.41 -2.38 -1.72
C LEU A 64 -4.56 -1.45 -2.11
N VAL A 65 -5.59 -1.34 -1.27
CA VAL A 65 -6.70 -0.43 -1.50
C VAL A 65 -6.22 1.02 -1.49
N GLY A 66 -5.35 1.40 -0.54
CA GLY A 66 -4.75 2.73 -0.52
C GLY A 66 -3.96 3.08 -1.79
N ALA A 67 -3.26 2.11 -2.38
CA ALA A 67 -2.55 2.30 -3.65
C ALA A 67 -3.52 2.44 -4.84
N LEU A 68 -4.59 1.64 -4.88
CA LEU A 68 -5.61 1.73 -5.92
C LEU A 68 -6.36 3.08 -5.85
N GLU A 69 -6.76 3.50 -4.66
CA GLU A 69 -7.38 4.81 -4.43
C GLU A 69 -6.50 5.98 -4.88
N PHE A 70 -5.19 5.91 -4.61
CA PHE A 70 -4.25 6.91 -5.11
C PHE A 70 -4.26 7.00 -6.63
N LEU A 71 -4.25 5.86 -7.33
CA LEU A 71 -4.27 5.80 -8.79
C LEU A 71 -5.57 6.34 -9.35
N GLU A 72 -6.71 5.99 -8.76
CA GLU A 72 -8.02 6.49 -9.18
C GLU A 72 -8.16 8.00 -8.94
N LEU A 73 -7.77 8.51 -7.77
CA LEU A 73 -7.76 9.94 -7.49
C LEU A 73 -6.94 10.75 -8.50
N ARG A 74 -5.83 10.18 -8.94
CA ARG A 74 -4.94 10.82 -9.89
C ARG A 74 -5.48 10.79 -11.31
N SER A 75 -6.27 9.79 -11.67
CA SER A 75 -6.91 9.66 -12.99
C SER A 75 -8.15 10.57 -13.17
N LEU A 76 -8.68 11.12 -12.08
CA LEU A 76 -9.83 12.02 -12.16
C LEU A 76 -9.49 13.28 -12.97
N PRO A 77 -10.30 13.63 -13.98
CA PRO A 77 -10.11 14.87 -14.72
C PRO A 77 -10.16 16.08 -13.77
N PRO A 78 -9.44 17.17 -14.08
CA PRO A 78 -9.53 18.37 -13.26
C PRO A 78 -10.99 18.84 -13.16
N PRO A 79 -11.41 19.49 -12.05
CA PRO A 79 -12.74 20.03 -11.93
C PRO A 79 -13.04 20.94 -13.12
N SER A 80 -14.25 20.82 -13.70
CA SER A 80 -14.69 21.66 -14.82
C SER A 80 -14.75 23.15 -14.46
N ASP A 81 -14.87 23.46 -13.19
CA ASP A 81 -14.85 24.81 -12.63
C ASP A 81 -13.45 25.13 -12.10
N LYS A 82 -12.76 26.06 -12.77
CA LYS A 82 -11.40 26.50 -12.40
C LYS A 82 -11.32 27.08 -10.97
N SER A 83 -12.40 27.62 -10.43
CA SER A 83 -12.45 28.13 -9.06
C SER A 83 -12.31 27.01 -8.00
N LYS A 84 -12.61 25.77 -8.39
CA LYS A 84 -12.50 24.57 -7.53
C LYS A 84 -11.14 23.89 -7.59
N ILE A 85 -10.27 24.28 -8.53
CA ILE A 85 -8.93 23.69 -8.67
C ILE A 85 -8.05 23.95 -7.45
N ALA A 86 -8.21 25.13 -6.81
CA ALA A 86 -7.47 25.53 -5.64
C ALA A 86 -8.00 24.94 -4.32
N ASN A 87 -9.15 24.26 -4.33
CA ASN A 87 -9.77 23.74 -3.12
C ASN A 87 -9.53 22.23 -2.97
N PRO A 88 -8.69 21.78 -2.01
CA PRO A 88 -8.45 20.35 -1.75
C PRO A 88 -9.75 19.57 -1.48
N LYS A 89 -10.77 20.22 -0.89
CA LYS A 89 -12.09 19.62 -0.61
C LYS A 89 -12.84 19.22 -1.89
N SER A 90 -12.57 19.85 -3.05
CA SER A 90 -13.23 19.49 -4.31
C SER A 90 -12.75 18.16 -4.90
N LYS A 91 -11.50 17.75 -4.61
CA LYS A 91 -11.01 16.40 -4.93
C LYS A 91 -11.67 15.37 -4.02
N ILE A 92 -11.83 15.68 -2.73
CA ILE A 92 -12.44 14.79 -1.73
C ILE A 92 -13.92 14.49 -2.08
N SER A 93 -14.68 15.44 -2.64
CA SER A 93 -16.09 15.19 -3.02
C SER A 93 -16.26 14.21 -4.20
N ARG A 94 -15.19 13.90 -4.92
CA ARG A 94 -15.18 12.95 -6.05
C ARG A 94 -14.46 11.65 -5.71
N PHE A 95 -13.82 11.60 -4.53
CA PHE A 95 -13.16 10.41 -4.02
C PHE A 95 -14.19 9.34 -3.66
N ARG A 96 -13.88 8.12 -4.01
CA ARG A 96 -14.64 6.93 -3.65
C ARG A 96 -13.78 6.10 -2.70
N ASP A 97 -14.21 6.02 -1.47
CA ASP A 97 -13.60 5.15 -0.49
C ASP A 97 -13.92 3.69 -0.80
N LEU A 98 -12.91 2.84 -0.89
CA LEU A 98 -13.03 1.45 -1.32
C LEU A 98 -12.94 0.50 -0.13
N SER A 99 -13.69 -0.60 -0.20
CA SER A 99 -13.85 -1.53 0.93
C SER A 99 -12.63 -2.41 1.18
N ARG A 100 -11.88 -2.09 2.20
CA ARG A 100 -10.75 -2.88 2.68
C ARG A 100 -11.18 -4.22 3.25
N LEU A 101 -12.37 -4.28 3.87
CA LEU A 101 -12.91 -5.52 4.40
C LEU A 101 -13.31 -6.49 3.30
N PHE A 102 -13.82 -5.99 2.16
CA PHE A 102 -14.12 -6.79 0.98
C PHE A 102 -12.86 -7.44 0.42
N VAL A 103 -11.78 -6.67 0.27
CA VAL A 103 -10.50 -7.20 -0.22
C VAL A 103 -9.95 -8.24 0.76
N TYR A 104 -9.93 -7.94 2.05
CA TYR A 104 -9.41 -8.85 3.07
C TYR A 104 -10.21 -10.16 3.18
N TYR A 105 -11.53 -10.11 2.99
CA TYR A 105 -12.34 -11.32 2.89
C TYR A 105 -11.91 -12.18 1.70
N ASN A 106 -11.81 -11.57 0.52
CA ASN A 106 -11.47 -12.28 -0.72
C ASN A 106 -10.01 -12.77 -0.77
N GLU A 107 -9.06 -12.08 -0.12
CA GLU A 107 -7.71 -12.58 0.10
C GLU A 107 -7.74 -13.92 0.84
N ARG A 108 -8.45 -13.97 1.97
CA ARG A 108 -8.57 -15.20 2.78
C ARG A 108 -9.42 -16.26 2.11
N ALA A 109 -10.43 -15.89 1.32
CA ALA A 109 -11.19 -16.83 0.51
C ALA A 109 -10.30 -17.54 -0.53
N ALA A 110 -9.42 -16.78 -1.19
CA ALA A 110 -8.45 -17.35 -2.12
C ALA A 110 -7.40 -18.25 -1.45
N MET A 111 -7.16 -18.04 -0.15
CA MET A 111 -6.23 -18.83 0.67
C MET A 111 -6.92 -19.98 1.43
N GLY A 112 -8.26 -20.06 1.42
CA GLY A 112 -9.02 -21.07 2.16
C GLY A 112 -9.12 -20.80 3.67
N THR A 113 -8.91 -19.55 4.14
CA THR A 113 -8.80 -19.19 5.56
C THR A 113 -9.84 -18.17 6.03
N VAL A 114 -11.05 -18.13 5.41
CA VAL A 114 -12.09 -17.11 5.70
C VAL A 114 -12.54 -17.07 7.15
N ASN A 115 -12.49 -18.20 7.84
CA ASN A 115 -12.93 -18.32 9.23
C ASN A 115 -11.84 -17.87 10.24
N GLU A 116 -10.64 -17.56 9.77
CA GLU A 116 -9.50 -17.18 10.60
C GLU A 116 -9.00 -15.80 10.23
N ASP A 117 -8.54 -15.04 11.19
CA ASP A 117 -7.79 -13.82 10.94
C ASP A 117 -6.32 -14.16 10.70
N SER A 118 -6.07 -14.83 9.56
CA SER A 118 -4.78 -15.42 9.19
C SER A 118 -3.77 -14.42 8.63
N GLY A 119 -4.21 -13.18 8.31
CA GLY A 119 -3.44 -12.31 7.42
C GLY A 119 -3.55 -12.76 5.96
N ALA A 120 -2.71 -12.19 5.09
CA ALA A 120 -2.68 -12.54 3.67
C ALA A 120 -1.31 -12.23 3.02
N MET A 121 -1.11 -12.76 1.82
CA MET A 121 0.02 -12.44 0.94
C MET A 121 -0.36 -11.28 0.00
N LEU A 122 0.55 -10.32 -0.22
CA LEU A 122 0.31 -9.17 -1.11
C LEU A 122 -0.06 -9.60 -2.53
N ARG A 123 0.63 -10.61 -3.08
CA ARG A 123 0.29 -11.15 -4.42
C ARG A 123 -1.15 -11.69 -4.47
N THR A 124 -1.63 -12.34 -3.42
CA THR A 124 -3.01 -12.82 -3.35
C THR A 124 -3.98 -11.65 -3.42
N GLY A 125 -3.75 -10.59 -2.65
CA GLY A 125 -4.57 -9.38 -2.69
C GLY A 125 -4.56 -8.69 -4.05
N ILE A 126 -3.39 -8.62 -4.72
CA ILE A 126 -3.29 -8.08 -6.08
C ILE A 126 -4.12 -8.91 -7.08
N LYS A 127 -4.07 -10.25 -6.98
CA LYS A 127 -4.89 -11.12 -7.82
C LYS A 127 -6.38 -10.96 -7.55
N VAL A 128 -6.78 -10.72 -6.29
CA VAL A 128 -8.15 -10.36 -5.93
C VAL A 128 -8.55 -9.05 -6.61
N LEU A 129 -7.76 -7.98 -6.48
CA LEU A 129 -8.02 -6.71 -7.14
C LEU A 129 -8.06 -6.81 -8.66
N LYS A 130 -7.27 -7.71 -9.26
CA LYS A 130 -7.25 -7.91 -10.72
C LYS A 130 -8.44 -8.69 -11.23
N ASN A 131 -8.84 -9.75 -10.54
CA ASN A 131 -9.81 -10.70 -11.05
C ASN A 131 -11.24 -10.43 -10.55
N ILE A 132 -11.36 -9.81 -9.38
CA ILE A 132 -12.64 -9.50 -8.72
C ILE A 132 -12.81 -7.98 -8.67
N GLY A 133 -11.78 -7.24 -8.27
CA GLY A 133 -11.84 -5.81 -7.98
C GLY A 133 -12.15 -5.51 -6.52
N VAL A 134 -12.70 -4.33 -6.26
CA VAL A 134 -13.12 -3.90 -4.92
C VAL A 134 -14.37 -3.01 -4.99
N CYS A 135 -15.36 -3.26 -4.13
CA CYS A 135 -16.53 -2.42 -4.02
C CYS A 135 -16.29 -1.19 -3.14
N ARG A 136 -17.21 -0.21 -3.18
CA ARG A 136 -17.14 0.97 -2.31
C ARG A 136 -17.33 0.62 -0.84
N GLU A 137 -16.65 1.35 0.03
CA GLU A 137 -16.76 1.27 1.49
C GLU A 137 -18.21 1.48 1.96
N THR A 138 -18.98 2.34 1.28
CA THR A 138 -20.39 2.59 1.58
C THR A 138 -21.29 1.36 1.39
N ILE A 139 -20.89 0.39 0.56
CA ILE A 139 -21.66 -0.84 0.32
C ILE A 139 -21.24 -1.94 1.29
N TRP A 140 -19.95 -2.05 1.57
CA TRP A 140 -19.38 -3.02 2.50
C TRP A 140 -18.43 -2.35 3.48
N PRO A 141 -18.97 -1.71 4.54
CA PRO A 141 -18.17 -0.94 5.49
C PRO A 141 -17.18 -1.78 6.29
N TYR A 142 -16.04 -1.17 6.65
CA TYR A 142 -15.01 -1.77 7.48
C TYR A 142 -15.50 -1.96 8.92
N LYS A 143 -16.11 -3.12 9.16
CA LYS A 143 -16.59 -3.56 10.48
C LYS A 143 -15.86 -4.85 10.85
N ILE A 144 -14.92 -4.76 11.80
CA ILE A 144 -14.02 -5.87 12.16
C ILE A 144 -14.80 -7.15 12.51
N ASN A 145 -15.93 -7.04 13.22
CA ASN A 145 -16.76 -8.19 13.61
C ASN A 145 -17.41 -8.93 12.43
N ARG A 146 -17.35 -8.36 11.22
CA ARG A 146 -17.90 -8.97 10.00
C ARG A 146 -16.84 -9.62 9.12
N PHE A 147 -15.59 -9.76 9.59
CA PHE A 147 -14.49 -10.21 8.77
C PHE A 147 -14.66 -11.64 8.20
N THR A 148 -15.46 -12.49 8.83
CA THR A 148 -15.79 -13.85 8.35
C THR A 148 -17.02 -13.89 7.45
N GLU A 149 -17.82 -12.82 7.41
CA GLU A 149 -19.05 -12.78 6.61
C GLU A 149 -18.72 -12.63 5.12
N LYS A 150 -19.34 -13.46 4.28
CA LYS A 150 -19.24 -13.32 2.83
C LYS A 150 -19.94 -12.02 2.40
N PRO A 151 -19.25 -11.12 1.66
CA PRO A 151 -19.91 -9.96 1.09
C PRO A 151 -21.06 -10.37 0.15
N PRO A 152 -22.18 -9.61 0.10
CA PRO A 152 -23.31 -9.91 -0.77
C PRO A 152 -22.98 -9.67 -2.25
N ASP A 153 -23.76 -10.27 -3.15
CA ASP A 153 -23.49 -10.30 -4.59
C ASP A 153 -23.40 -8.91 -5.23
N ASN A 154 -24.13 -7.92 -4.73
CA ASN A 154 -24.02 -6.54 -5.22
C ASN A 154 -22.64 -5.92 -4.98
N CYS A 155 -21.89 -6.38 -3.97
CA CYS A 155 -20.50 -5.97 -3.76
C CYS A 155 -19.60 -6.48 -4.89
N PHE A 156 -19.80 -7.72 -5.33
CA PHE A 156 -19.04 -8.32 -6.43
C PHE A 156 -19.35 -7.64 -7.77
N SER A 157 -20.63 -7.36 -8.04
CA SER A 157 -21.03 -6.66 -9.26
C SER A 157 -20.45 -5.25 -9.36
N GLU A 158 -20.34 -4.53 -8.24
CA GLU A 158 -19.75 -3.19 -8.24
C GLU A 158 -18.22 -3.23 -8.29
N ALA A 159 -17.61 -4.27 -7.70
CA ALA A 159 -16.17 -4.42 -7.62
C ALA A 159 -15.49 -4.44 -9.01
N GLU A 160 -16.17 -4.92 -10.05
CA GLU A 160 -15.68 -4.94 -11.43
C GLU A 160 -15.30 -3.53 -11.98
N SER A 161 -15.87 -2.48 -11.38
CA SER A 161 -15.57 -1.08 -11.76
C SER A 161 -14.24 -0.57 -11.19
N HIS A 162 -13.63 -1.29 -10.24
CA HIS A 162 -12.44 -0.89 -9.51
C HIS A 162 -11.42 -2.03 -9.50
N GLN A 163 -10.77 -2.24 -10.65
CA GLN A 163 -9.81 -3.33 -10.85
C GLN A 163 -8.40 -2.83 -11.11
N VAL A 164 -7.43 -3.66 -10.74
CA VAL A 164 -6.02 -3.54 -11.15
C VAL A 164 -5.85 -4.16 -12.51
N THR A 165 -5.27 -3.44 -13.46
CA THR A 165 -5.05 -3.92 -14.84
C THR A 165 -3.73 -4.64 -15.01
N ALA A 166 -2.68 -4.16 -14.33
CA ALA A 166 -1.35 -4.75 -14.36
C ALA A 166 -0.62 -4.57 -13.03
N TYR A 167 0.38 -5.40 -12.78
CA TYR A 167 1.24 -5.32 -11.61
C TYR A 167 2.63 -5.86 -11.93
N GLN A 168 3.66 -5.28 -11.30
CA GLN A 168 5.06 -5.66 -11.48
C GLN A 168 5.76 -5.73 -10.14
N ARG A 169 6.70 -6.69 -10.03
CA ARG A 169 7.54 -6.85 -8.84
C ARG A 169 8.78 -5.96 -8.94
N LEU A 170 9.04 -5.20 -7.88
CA LEU A 170 10.25 -4.39 -7.74
C LEU A 170 11.28 -5.19 -6.96
N HIS A 171 12.54 -5.13 -7.41
CA HIS A 171 13.62 -5.93 -6.81
C HIS A 171 14.75 -5.09 -6.20
N THR A 172 14.88 -3.84 -6.62
CA THR A 172 15.99 -2.96 -6.20
C THR A 172 15.49 -1.62 -5.71
N LEU A 173 16.26 -0.95 -4.83
CA LEU A 173 15.97 0.40 -4.40
C LEU A 173 15.88 1.38 -5.60
N ALA A 174 16.69 1.16 -6.63
CA ALA A 174 16.62 1.96 -7.86
C ALA A 174 15.27 1.83 -8.58
N GLU A 175 14.71 0.63 -8.68
CA GLU A 175 13.37 0.40 -9.23
C GLU A 175 12.28 1.03 -8.35
N MET A 176 12.40 0.93 -7.02
CA MET A 176 11.47 1.53 -6.07
C MET A 176 11.43 3.06 -6.20
N LYS A 177 12.61 3.68 -6.30
CA LYS A 177 12.74 5.13 -6.53
C LYS A 177 12.21 5.54 -7.91
N ALA A 178 12.48 4.76 -8.94
CA ALA A 178 11.96 4.99 -10.29
C ALA A 178 10.42 4.91 -10.32
N CYS A 179 9.83 3.91 -9.67
CA CYS A 179 8.39 3.75 -9.54
C CYS A 179 7.74 5.00 -8.89
N LEU A 180 8.28 5.44 -7.74
CA LEU A 180 7.81 6.65 -7.07
C LEU A 180 8.04 7.93 -7.88
N ALA A 181 9.16 8.04 -8.60
CA ALA A 181 9.45 9.18 -9.47
C ALA A 181 8.49 9.28 -10.67
N MET A 182 7.96 8.14 -11.14
CA MET A 182 6.88 8.09 -12.13
C MET A 182 5.52 8.48 -11.52
N GLY A 183 5.47 8.70 -10.20
CA GLY A 183 4.27 9.02 -9.45
C GLY A 183 3.38 7.80 -9.21
N LEU A 184 3.96 6.62 -9.19
CA LEU A 184 3.30 5.37 -8.85
C LEU A 184 3.72 4.96 -7.42
N PRO A 185 2.78 4.90 -6.47
CA PRO A 185 3.06 4.26 -5.19
C PRO A 185 3.24 2.76 -5.40
N PHE A 186 3.93 2.11 -4.47
CA PHE A 186 4.03 0.66 -4.45
C PHE A 186 3.71 0.12 -3.06
N VAL A 187 3.30 -1.12 -2.97
CA VAL A 187 3.05 -1.79 -1.69
C VAL A 187 4.18 -2.76 -1.37
N PHE A 188 4.42 -2.98 -0.08
CA PHE A 188 5.44 -3.93 0.37
C PHE A 188 5.19 -4.40 1.79
N GLY A 189 5.80 -5.53 2.14
CA GLY A 189 5.83 -6.05 3.50
C GLY A 189 7.14 -5.76 4.21
N PHE A 190 7.09 -5.56 5.51
CA PHE A 190 8.28 -5.44 6.35
C PHE A 190 8.13 -6.15 7.68
N ALA A 191 9.26 -6.63 8.21
CA ALA A 191 9.37 -7.26 9.51
C ALA A 191 9.24 -6.22 10.62
N VAL A 192 8.28 -6.43 11.52
CA VAL A 192 8.04 -5.57 12.67
C VAL A 192 8.78 -6.12 13.86
N TYR A 193 9.68 -5.33 14.42
CA TYR A 193 10.42 -5.64 15.66
C TYR A 193 9.84 -4.86 16.84
N GLU A 194 10.11 -5.31 18.06
CA GLU A 194 9.55 -4.74 19.31
C GLU A 194 9.65 -3.22 19.40
N HIS A 195 10.77 -2.63 18.95
CA HIS A 195 10.96 -1.17 19.00
C HIS A 195 9.96 -0.37 18.17
N VAL A 196 9.37 -0.97 17.13
CA VAL A 196 8.35 -0.30 16.28
C VAL A 196 7.13 0.06 17.11
N MET A 197 6.86 -0.69 18.19
CA MET A 197 5.75 -0.44 19.12
C MET A 197 6.10 0.56 20.24
N SER A 198 7.31 1.14 20.23
CA SER A 198 7.71 2.13 21.21
C SER A 198 6.94 3.44 21.04
N GLU A 199 6.77 4.15 22.14
CA GLU A 199 6.13 5.48 22.15
C GLU A 199 6.88 6.49 21.25
N GLN A 200 8.19 6.37 21.15
CA GLN A 200 9.01 7.18 20.26
C GLN A 200 8.63 6.98 18.79
N VAL A 201 8.51 5.73 18.33
CA VAL A 201 8.10 5.41 16.95
C VAL A 201 6.63 5.78 16.75
N ARG A 202 5.77 5.50 17.73
CA ARG A 202 4.36 5.88 17.68
C ARG A 202 4.16 7.39 17.43
N LYS A 203 5.00 8.24 18.02
CA LYS A 203 4.92 9.72 17.84
C LYS A 203 5.62 10.22 16.57
N SER A 204 6.75 9.61 16.20
CA SER A 204 7.60 10.14 15.11
C SER A 204 7.41 9.43 13.78
N GLY A 205 6.98 8.17 13.79
CA GLY A 205 6.98 7.28 12.63
C GLY A 205 8.38 6.86 12.16
N ILE A 206 9.46 7.25 12.86
CA ILE A 206 10.82 6.96 12.47
C ILE A 206 11.20 5.58 12.98
N ILE A 207 11.34 4.63 12.08
CA ILE A 207 11.76 3.25 12.37
C ILE A 207 13.25 3.16 12.10
N ARG A 208 14.00 2.56 13.02
CA ARG A 208 15.43 2.25 12.88
C ARG A 208 15.64 0.77 12.56
N LEU A 209 16.83 0.39 12.20
CA LEU A 209 17.21 -1.01 12.11
C LEU A 209 17.05 -1.72 13.46
N PRO A 210 16.65 -3.00 13.46
CA PRO A 210 16.56 -3.78 14.69
C PRO A 210 17.96 -4.01 15.30
N ARG A 211 18.01 -4.09 16.62
CA ARG A 211 19.22 -4.48 17.34
C ARG A 211 19.29 -6.01 17.42
N ARG A 212 20.48 -6.54 17.64
CA ARG A 212 20.70 -8.01 17.73
C ARG A 212 19.83 -8.74 18.75
N ASN A 213 19.41 -8.06 19.80
CA ASN A 213 18.62 -8.62 20.90
C ASN A 213 17.12 -8.27 20.82
N GLU A 214 16.66 -7.69 19.71
CA GLU A 214 15.25 -7.39 19.52
C GLU A 214 14.55 -8.54 18.82
N SER A 215 13.37 -8.90 19.30
CA SER A 215 12.54 -9.93 18.71
C SER A 215 11.69 -9.38 17.59
N MET A 216 11.58 -10.11 16.49
CA MET A 216 10.55 -9.90 15.48
C MET A 216 9.19 -10.31 16.06
N ILE A 217 8.19 -9.45 15.95
CA ILE A 217 6.85 -9.66 16.51
C ILE A 217 5.77 -9.86 15.45
N GLY A 218 6.12 -9.74 14.17
CA GLY A 218 5.22 -10.02 13.06
C GLY A 218 5.62 -9.35 11.76
N GLY A 219 4.79 -9.49 10.74
CA GLY A 219 4.96 -8.88 9.43
C GLY A 219 3.82 -7.90 9.11
N HIS A 220 4.16 -6.73 8.58
CA HIS A 220 3.20 -5.67 8.28
C HIS A 220 3.33 -5.19 6.84
N ALA A 221 2.19 -4.99 6.17
CA ALA A 221 2.14 -4.46 4.81
C ALA A 221 1.73 -2.99 4.81
N VAL A 222 2.41 -2.20 3.98
CA VAL A 222 2.22 -0.75 3.86
C VAL A 222 2.35 -0.27 2.42
N MET A 223 1.95 0.97 2.14
CA MET A 223 2.11 1.62 0.85
C MET A 223 3.24 2.65 0.90
N ALA A 224 4.27 2.49 0.08
CA ALA A 224 5.29 3.51 -0.12
C ALA A 224 4.70 4.72 -0.86
N ALA A 225 4.94 5.90 -0.32
CA ALA A 225 4.41 7.17 -0.80
C ALA A 225 5.49 8.23 -1.05
N GLY A 226 6.77 7.86 -1.00
CA GLY A 226 7.87 8.78 -1.28
C GLY A 226 9.20 8.31 -0.74
N TYR A 227 10.23 9.12 -0.98
CA TYR A 227 11.57 8.92 -0.43
C TYR A 227 12.33 10.25 -0.34
N ASP A 228 13.43 10.25 0.44
CA ASP A 228 14.32 11.39 0.62
C ASP A 228 15.76 10.90 0.71
N ASP A 229 16.57 11.13 -0.34
CA ASP A 229 17.96 10.65 -0.44
C ASP A 229 18.89 11.35 0.55
N VAL A 230 18.61 12.61 0.88
CA VAL A 230 19.42 13.34 1.87
C VAL A 230 19.31 12.68 3.25
N LYS A 231 18.15 12.08 3.54
CA LYS A 231 17.88 11.39 4.79
C LYS A 231 18.10 9.88 4.71
N GLY A 232 18.24 9.32 3.50
CA GLY A 232 18.33 7.88 3.26
C GLY A 232 17.09 7.12 3.70
N ILE A 233 15.87 7.67 3.44
CA ILE A 233 14.62 7.12 3.94
C ILE A 233 13.58 6.90 2.84
N LEU A 234 12.81 5.83 3.01
CA LEU A 234 11.54 5.57 2.34
C LEU A 234 10.40 6.11 3.22
N ILE A 235 9.42 6.78 2.61
CA ILE A 235 8.21 7.30 3.25
C ILE A 235 7.06 6.36 2.95
N PHE A 236 6.32 5.90 3.95
CA PHE A 236 5.18 5.02 3.73
C PHE A 236 3.91 5.50 4.44
N LYS A 237 2.75 5.23 3.83
CA LYS A 237 1.42 5.39 4.42
C LYS A 237 1.12 4.14 5.23
N ASN A 238 0.82 4.34 6.52
CA ASN A 238 0.42 3.28 7.44
C ASN A 238 -1.11 3.15 7.51
N SER A 239 -1.59 2.14 8.23
CA SER A 239 -3.01 1.85 8.49
C SER A 239 -3.33 1.76 9.99
N TRP A 240 -2.63 2.56 10.81
CA TRP A 240 -2.80 2.60 12.28
C TRP A 240 -3.36 3.94 12.77
N GLY A 241 -4.12 4.63 11.91
CA GLY A 241 -4.73 5.92 12.19
C GLY A 241 -3.75 7.09 12.11
N THR A 242 -4.31 8.29 12.12
CA THR A 242 -3.56 9.55 12.00
C THR A 242 -2.75 9.92 13.24
N GLU A 243 -3.06 9.32 14.39
CA GLU A 243 -2.35 9.54 15.66
C GLU A 243 -1.03 8.76 15.73
N TRP A 244 -0.79 7.83 14.81
CA TRP A 244 0.46 7.13 14.69
C TRP A 244 1.41 7.86 13.74
N GLY A 245 2.68 7.92 14.11
CA GLY A 245 3.73 8.50 13.28
C GLY A 245 3.51 9.97 12.95
N LYS A 246 3.89 10.37 11.75
CA LYS A 246 3.65 11.73 11.28
C LYS A 246 2.34 11.80 10.50
N SER A 247 1.23 12.00 11.22
CA SER A 247 -0.13 11.98 10.64
C SER A 247 -0.43 10.69 9.87
N GLY A 248 -0.08 9.54 10.46
CA GLY A 248 -0.28 8.22 9.87
C GLY A 248 0.79 7.75 8.88
N TYR A 249 1.87 8.52 8.72
CA TYR A 249 3.01 8.15 7.88
C TYR A 249 4.23 7.76 8.70
N GLY A 250 4.98 6.78 8.20
CA GLY A 250 6.23 6.33 8.76
C GLY A 250 7.40 6.47 7.81
N PHE A 251 8.61 6.25 8.36
CA PHE A 251 9.89 6.45 7.70
C PHE A 251 10.79 5.27 7.98
N LEU A 252 11.22 4.56 6.94
CA LEU A 252 12.15 3.43 6.99
C LEU A 252 13.50 3.83 6.40
N PRO A 253 14.65 3.53 7.03
CA PRO A 253 15.95 3.69 6.40
C PRO A 253 16.06 2.76 5.19
N TYR A 254 16.86 3.13 4.19
CA TYR A 254 17.03 2.35 2.95
C TYR A 254 17.55 0.93 3.20
N ASP A 255 18.29 0.70 4.26
CA ASP A 255 18.73 -0.62 4.68
C ASP A 255 17.58 -1.62 4.89
N TYR A 256 16.36 -1.13 5.21
CA TYR A 256 15.16 -1.99 5.31
C TYR A 256 14.75 -2.57 3.95
N PRO A 257 14.43 -1.77 2.91
CA PRO A 257 14.06 -2.30 1.61
C PRO A 257 15.22 -2.97 0.85
N GLU A 258 16.46 -2.76 1.24
CA GLU A 258 17.64 -3.44 0.67
C GLU A 258 17.92 -4.80 1.31
N SER A 259 17.34 -5.08 2.48
CA SER A 259 17.46 -6.38 3.16
C SER A 259 16.19 -7.21 2.99
N ARG A 260 16.30 -8.37 2.33
CA ARG A 260 15.19 -9.31 2.17
C ARG A 260 14.72 -9.97 3.47
N GLU A 261 15.54 -9.94 4.51
CA GLU A 261 15.16 -10.38 5.85
C GLU A 261 14.25 -9.36 6.55
N LEU A 262 14.39 -8.08 6.19
CA LEU A 262 13.65 -6.99 6.80
C LEU A 262 12.43 -6.56 5.98
N SER A 263 12.47 -6.69 4.65
CA SER A 263 11.36 -6.32 3.77
C SER A 263 11.37 -7.15 2.49
N ASP A 264 10.18 -7.48 1.99
CA ASP A 264 10.01 -8.13 0.68
C ASP A 264 8.64 -7.77 0.07
N ASP A 265 8.30 -8.43 -1.02
CA ASP A 265 7.01 -8.32 -1.72
C ASP A 265 6.70 -6.89 -2.18
N PHE A 266 7.68 -6.26 -2.80
CA PHE A 266 7.53 -4.93 -3.37
C PHE A 266 6.76 -5.00 -4.68
N TRP A 267 5.54 -4.44 -4.71
CA TRP A 267 4.64 -4.51 -5.85
C TRP A 267 4.17 -3.14 -6.30
N CYS A 268 4.44 -2.80 -7.56
CA CYS A 268 3.77 -1.71 -8.27
C CYS A 268 2.49 -2.25 -8.88
N ILE A 269 1.37 -1.58 -8.66
CA ILE A 269 0.08 -1.86 -9.29
C ILE A 269 -0.30 -0.74 -10.26
N GLN A 270 -1.10 -1.07 -11.26
CA GLN A 270 -1.65 -0.11 -12.23
C GLN A 270 -3.16 -0.31 -12.31
N ALA A 271 -3.90 0.80 -12.31
CA ALA A 271 -5.35 0.81 -12.48
C ALA A 271 -5.70 1.41 -13.85
N THR A 272 -6.76 0.93 -14.45
CA THR A 272 -7.40 1.29 -15.74
C THR A 272 -6.58 2.08 -16.77
N GLU A 273 -6.94 1.99 -18.06
CA GLU A 273 -6.23 2.57 -19.23
C GLU A 273 -6.05 4.11 -19.18
N SER A 274 -6.79 4.82 -18.34
CA SER A 274 -6.63 6.26 -18.09
C SER A 274 -5.49 6.59 -17.15
N SER A 275 -4.77 5.58 -16.64
CA SER A 275 -3.62 5.77 -15.76
C SER A 275 -2.44 6.42 -16.50
N LEU A 276 -1.59 7.08 -15.74
CA LEU A 276 -0.36 7.75 -16.20
C LEU A 276 0.55 6.92 -17.11
N TYR A 277 0.36 5.60 -17.18
CA TYR A 277 1.09 4.73 -18.11
C TYR A 277 0.78 5.10 -19.56
N ALA A 278 -0.48 5.33 -19.90
CA ALA A 278 -0.86 5.79 -21.24
C ALA A 278 -0.26 7.18 -21.52
N GLN A 279 -0.29 8.10 -20.56
CA GLN A 279 0.31 9.44 -20.71
C GLN A 279 1.84 9.41 -20.79
N TRP A 280 2.49 8.52 -20.02
CA TRP A 280 3.93 8.35 -20.06
C TRP A 280 4.39 7.71 -21.38
N LYS A 281 3.68 6.72 -21.90
CA LYS A 281 3.93 6.09 -23.20
C LYS A 281 3.81 7.12 -24.33
N ILE A 282 2.78 7.95 -24.30
CA ILE A 282 2.56 9.04 -25.27
C ILE A 282 3.72 10.05 -25.23
N ARG A 283 4.17 10.48 -24.05
CA ARG A 283 5.32 11.41 -23.91
C ARG A 283 6.62 10.82 -24.41
N ARG A 284 6.82 9.50 -24.33
CA ARG A 284 8.01 8.82 -24.82
C ARG A 284 8.06 8.77 -26.34
N ASP A 285 6.92 8.55 -26.98
CA ASP A 285 6.80 8.46 -28.45
C ASP A 285 6.92 9.84 -29.11
N THR A 286 6.60 10.92 -28.40
CA THR A 286 6.74 12.31 -28.88
C THR A 286 8.12 12.96 -28.66
N THR A 287 9.01 12.31 -27.90
CA THR A 287 10.37 12.83 -27.64
C THR A 287 11.45 12.16 -28.50
N ILE A 288 11.07 11.28 -29.43
CA ILE A 288 11.95 10.57 -30.37
C ILE A 288 11.75 11.04 -31.83
N SER A 289 10.99 12.11 -32.03
CA SER A 289 10.87 12.80 -33.35
C SER A 289 11.73 14.05 -33.38
#